data_199f419d89f878b149e7766516018fe6
#
_entry.id   199f419d89f878b149e7766516018fe6
#
_cell.length_a   1.000
_cell.length_b   1.000
_cell.length_c   1.000
_cell.angle_alpha   90.00
_cell.angle_beta   90.00
_cell.angle_gamma   90.00
#
_symmetry.space_group_name_H-M   'P 1'
#
loop_
_entity.id
_entity.type
_entity.pdbx_description
1 polymer ?
#
loop_
_entity_poly.entity_id
_entity_poly.type
_entity_poly.pdbx_seq_one_letter_code
_entity_poly.pdbx_strand_id
1 'polypeptide(L)'
;VSAVLDPRPLDPRELQGNILRGYRRQKVRHLLLAVADGAAARAWLGAVVSGDAALAPQITSEAHWGDQKPDFCFNLGITSEGLRALGLPESVMASFPGEFNEGMAARAVKLGDTGASAPSHWPAAFRETDKLHLIATIHADDIAHLDAVHQRVQ
;
A
#
# COMPACT_ATOMS: atom_id res chain seq x y z
N VAL A 1 9.46 21.68 13.72
CA VAL A 1 10.52 20.65 13.64
C VAL A 1 10.95 20.61 12.17
N SER A 2 12.12 21.19 11.85
CA SER A 2 12.69 21.06 10.50
C SER A 2 13.11 19.60 10.32
N ALA A 3 12.45 18.91 9.41
CA ALA A 3 12.95 17.62 8.94
C ALA A 3 14.34 17.88 8.34
N VAL A 4 15.38 17.36 8.97
CA VAL A 4 16.70 17.28 8.35
C VAL A 4 16.56 16.30 7.20
N LEU A 5 16.50 16.82 5.98
CA LEU A 5 16.54 15.98 4.79
C LEU A 5 17.87 15.20 4.84
N ASP A 6 17.77 13.89 4.83
CA ASP A 6 18.95 13.03 4.72
C ASP A 6 19.68 13.39 3.41
N PRO A 7 20.94 13.83 3.47
CA PRO A 7 21.67 14.26 2.29
C PRO A 7 22.07 13.09 1.36
N ARG A 8 21.78 11.84 1.73
CA ARG A 8 22.08 10.69 0.89
C ARG A 8 21.23 10.72 -0.39
N PRO A 9 21.81 10.39 -1.55
CA PRO A 9 21.03 10.17 -2.76
C PRO A 9 19.93 9.12 -2.50
N LEU A 10 18.73 9.33 -3.02
CA LEU A 10 17.67 8.32 -2.96
C LEU A 10 18.14 7.04 -3.66
N ASP A 11 18.09 5.92 -2.97
CA ASP A 11 18.34 4.61 -3.57
C ASP A 11 17.04 4.11 -4.24
N PRO A 12 17.01 3.90 -5.56
CA PRO A 12 15.82 3.39 -6.24
C PRO A 12 15.33 2.03 -5.69
N ARG A 13 16.20 1.27 -5.04
CA ARG A 13 15.82 -0.02 -4.42
C ARG A 13 14.98 0.16 -3.16
N GLU A 14 15.05 1.33 -2.51
CA GLU A 14 14.25 1.68 -1.33
C GLU A 14 12.89 2.31 -1.67
N LEU A 15 12.63 2.56 -2.97
CA LEU A 15 11.39 3.14 -3.44
C LEU A 15 10.53 2.09 -4.16
N GLN A 16 9.23 2.12 -3.94
CA GLN A 16 8.30 1.33 -4.72
C GLN A 16 8.20 1.89 -6.15
N GLY A 17 8.28 1.00 -7.13
CA GLY A 17 8.40 1.39 -8.53
C GLY A 17 7.19 2.15 -9.10
N ASN A 18 6.02 2.03 -8.49
CA ASN A 18 4.83 2.78 -8.90
C ASN A 18 4.85 4.26 -8.48
N ILE A 19 5.83 4.69 -7.68
CA ILE A 19 5.94 6.09 -7.23
C ILE A 19 6.45 6.99 -8.35
N LEU A 20 7.46 6.54 -9.10
CA LEU A 20 8.12 7.36 -10.13
C LEU A 20 7.67 7.02 -11.55
N ARG A 21 7.13 5.82 -11.79
CA ARG A 21 6.72 5.40 -13.14
C ARG A 21 5.52 4.45 -13.13
N GLY A 22 4.81 4.40 -14.25
CA GLY A 22 3.80 3.36 -14.51
C GLY A 22 4.44 2.11 -15.12
N TYR A 23 3.94 0.94 -14.75
CA TYR A 23 4.50 -0.35 -15.22
C TYR A 23 4.12 -0.73 -16.64
N ARG A 24 3.17 -0.04 -17.27
CA ARG A 24 2.68 -0.33 -18.64
C ARG A 24 2.27 -1.81 -18.79
N ARG A 25 1.52 -2.35 -17.80
CA ARG A 25 0.94 -3.69 -17.83
C ARG A 25 -0.52 -3.63 -18.27
N GLN A 26 -1.02 -4.71 -18.88
CA GLN A 26 -2.38 -4.76 -19.42
C GLN A 26 -3.45 -4.97 -18.35
N LYS A 27 -3.10 -5.60 -17.25
CA LYS A 27 -4.01 -5.97 -16.18
C LYS A 27 -3.55 -5.41 -14.85
N VAL A 28 -4.53 -4.98 -14.05
CA VAL A 28 -4.30 -4.47 -12.70
C VAL A 28 -5.35 -5.07 -11.77
N ARG A 29 -4.94 -5.40 -10.55
CA ARG A 29 -5.85 -5.80 -9.47
C ARG A 29 -5.48 -5.05 -8.20
N HIS A 30 -6.46 -4.41 -7.58
CA HIS A 30 -6.34 -3.82 -6.25
C HIS A 30 -7.03 -4.73 -5.25
N LEU A 31 -6.31 -5.08 -4.17
CA LEU A 31 -6.85 -5.82 -3.04
C LEU A 31 -6.94 -4.86 -1.85
N LEU A 32 -8.14 -4.74 -1.30
CA LEU A 32 -8.40 -3.98 -0.08
C LEU A 32 -8.39 -4.96 1.08
N LEU A 33 -7.48 -4.78 2.03
CA LEU A 33 -7.17 -5.78 3.04
C LEU A 33 -7.42 -5.23 4.45
N ALA A 34 -8.01 -6.06 5.30
CA ALA A 34 -8.10 -5.85 6.72
C ALA A 34 -7.08 -6.72 7.46
N VAL A 35 -6.38 -6.17 8.43
CA VAL A 35 -5.50 -6.92 9.33
C VAL A 35 -6.35 -7.60 10.39
N ALA A 36 -6.40 -8.92 10.39
CA ALA A 36 -7.09 -9.72 11.40
C ALA A 36 -6.18 -10.05 12.60
N ASP A 37 -4.88 -10.25 12.34
CA ASP A 37 -3.84 -10.50 13.34
C ASP A 37 -2.63 -9.62 13.04
N GLY A 38 -2.35 -8.65 13.91
CA GLY A 38 -1.27 -7.70 13.73
C GLY A 38 0.12 -8.35 13.80
N ALA A 39 0.32 -9.45 14.56
CA ALA A 39 1.61 -10.13 14.62
C ALA A 39 1.88 -10.91 13.32
N ALA A 40 0.88 -11.65 12.83
CA ALA A 40 0.97 -12.35 11.56
C ALA A 40 1.16 -11.38 10.38
N ALA A 41 0.44 -10.27 10.37
CA ALA A 41 0.57 -9.24 9.35
C ALA A 41 1.97 -8.60 9.33
N ARG A 42 2.57 -8.32 10.50
CA ARG A 42 3.95 -7.83 10.57
C ARG A 42 4.96 -8.85 10.06
N ALA A 43 4.78 -10.14 10.38
CA ALA A 43 5.65 -11.21 9.87
C ALA A 43 5.56 -11.30 8.33
N TRP A 44 4.35 -11.26 7.79
CA TRP A 44 4.12 -11.24 6.35
C TRP A 44 4.75 -10.00 5.67
N LEU A 45 4.55 -8.80 6.23
CA LEU A 45 5.18 -7.57 5.72
C LEU A 45 6.70 -7.65 5.78
N GLY A 46 7.26 -8.28 6.82
CA GLY A 46 8.69 -8.57 6.91
C GLY A 46 9.18 -9.41 5.73
N ALA A 47 8.44 -10.48 5.37
CA ALA A 47 8.76 -11.32 4.22
C ALA A 47 8.63 -10.56 2.88
N VAL A 48 7.60 -9.71 2.74
CA VAL A 48 7.42 -8.85 1.55
C VAL A 48 8.62 -7.93 1.34
N VAL A 49 9.16 -7.34 2.42
CA VAL A 49 10.26 -6.37 2.36
C VAL A 49 11.61 -7.07 2.26
N SER A 50 11.82 -8.18 2.98
CA SER A 50 13.09 -8.94 2.94
C SER A 50 13.30 -9.69 1.63
N GLY A 51 12.26 -9.81 0.81
CA GLY A 51 12.31 -10.52 -0.45
C GLY A 51 12.23 -12.03 -0.30
N ASP A 52 11.63 -12.54 0.78
CA ASP A 52 11.37 -13.98 0.94
C ASP A 52 10.22 -14.42 0.02
N ALA A 53 10.58 -14.73 -1.21
CA ALA A 53 9.63 -15.11 -2.25
C ALA A 53 8.88 -16.41 -1.95
N ALA A 54 9.30 -17.22 -0.99
CA ALA A 54 8.58 -18.43 -0.57
C ALA A 54 7.36 -18.07 0.32
N LEU A 55 7.45 -16.98 1.08
CA LEU A 55 6.43 -16.57 2.05
C LEU A 55 5.50 -15.48 1.52
N ALA A 56 6.00 -14.55 0.72
CA ALA A 56 5.21 -13.42 0.26
C ALA A 56 5.62 -12.93 -1.15
N PRO A 57 4.74 -12.21 -1.89
CA PRO A 57 5.15 -11.48 -3.08
C PRO A 57 6.16 -10.40 -2.72
N GLN A 58 7.18 -10.21 -3.54
CA GLN A 58 8.17 -9.16 -3.31
C GLN A 58 7.67 -7.81 -3.82
N ILE A 59 7.95 -6.73 -3.08
CA ILE A 59 7.73 -5.37 -3.54
C ILE A 59 8.59 -5.12 -4.80
N THR A 60 7.93 -4.63 -5.84
CA THR A 60 8.63 -4.14 -7.01
C THR A 60 9.20 -2.77 -6.72
N SER A 61 10.52 -2.66 -6.69
CA SER A 61 11.21 -1.39 -6.47
C SER A 61 11.37 -0.59 -7.77
N GLU A 62 11.85 0.66 -7.64
CA GLU A 62 12.19 1.54 -8.77
C GLU A 62 13.52 1.15 -9.44
N ALA A 63 14.25 0.16 -8.93
CA ALA A 63 15.46 -0.35 -9.54
C ALA A 63 15.21 -0.80 -10.98
N HIS A 64 16.17 -0.52 -11.86
CA HIS A 64 16.06 -0.89 -13.27
C HIS A 64 16.15 -2.41 -13.45
N TRP A 65 15.24 -2.99 -14.24
CA TRP A 65 15.17 -4.45 -14.44
C TRP A 65 16.11 -4.99 -15.52
N GLY A 66 16.85 -4.11 -16.20
CA GLY A 66 17.60 -4.50 -17.41
C GLY A 66 16.64 -4.94 -18.52
N ASP A 67 17.01 -6.00 -19.22
CA ASP A 67 16.22 -6.56 -20.32
C ASP A 67 15.13 -7.54 -19.86
N GLN A 68 15.13 -7.93 -18.57
CA GLN A 68 14.19 -8.88 -18.01
C GLN A 68 13.12 -8.19 -17.18
N LYS A 69 11.99 -7.94 -17.82
CA LYS A 69 10.79 -7.40 -17.15
C LYS A 69 10.17 -8.51 -16.27
N PRO A 70 9.92 -8.27 -14.97
CA PRO A 70 9.31 -9.27 -14.09
C PRO A 70 7.91 -9.66 -14.59
N ASP A 71 7.44 -10.89 -14.32
CA ASP A 71 6.12 -11.37 -14.74
C ASP A 71 4.97 -10.57 -14.14
N PHE A 72 5.18 -10.05 -12.93
CA PHE A 72 4.25 -9.15 -12.25
C PHE A 72 4.99 -8.03 -11.53
N CYS A 73 4.26 -6.97 -11.20
CA CYS A 73 4.72 -5.94 -10.27
C CYS A 73 3.75 -5.87 -9.09
N PHE A 74 4.31 -5.74 -7.89
CA PHE A 74 3.56 -5.75 -6.64
C PHE A 74 3.94 -4.55 -5.77
N ASN A 75 2.93 -3.84 -5.26
CA ASN A 75 3.10 -2.68 -4.41
C ASN A 75 2.09 -2.68 -3.28
N LEU A 76 2.44 -2.03 -2.17
CA LEU A 76 1.61 -1.91 -0.97
C LEU A 76 1.44 -0.45 -0.56
N GLY A 77 0.21 -0.09 -0.21
CA GLY A 77 -0.10 1.09 0.56
C GLY A 77 -0.62 0.69 1.94
N ILE A 78 -0.32 1.47 2.96
CA ILE A 78 -0.77 1.26 4.34
C ILE A 78 -1.52 2.52 4.77
N THR A 79 -2.74 2.36 5.30
CA THR A 79 -3.52 3.48 5.86
C THR A 79 -3.07 3.80 7.28
N SER A 80 -3.50 4.93 7.84
CA SER A 80 -3.28 5.24 9.25
C SER A 80 -3.90 4.18 10.18
N GLU A 81 -5.11 3.70 9.84
CA GLU A 81 -5.76 2.60 10.58
C GLU A 81 -4.98 1.29 10.43
N GLY A 82 -4.39 1.05 9.26
CA GLY A 82 -3.50 -0.09 9.04
C GLY A 82 -2.25 -0.04 9.93
N LEU A 83 -1.62 1.12 10.08
CA LEU A 83 -0.49 1.28 10.99
C LEU A 83 -0.88 1.02 12.44
N ARG A 84 -2.07 1.48 12.90
CA ARG A 84 -2.61 1.18 14.22
C ARG A 84 -2.89 -0.31 14.39
N ALA A 85 -3.53 -0.94 13.41
CA ALA A 85 -3.81 -2.38 13.43
C ALA A 85 -2.53 -3.23 13.46
N LEU A 86 -1.44 -2.73 12.88
CA LEU A 86 -0.10 -3.31 12.98
C LEU A 86 0.58 -3.04 14.32
N GLY A 87 -0.02 -2.25 15.20
CA GLY A 87 0.47 -1.99 16.55
C GLY A 87 1.52 -0.88 16.65
N LEU A 88 1.52 0.10 15.73
CA LEU A 88 2.38 1.27 15.88
C LEU A 88 1.90 2.10 17.11
N PRO A 89 2.83 2.53 18.00
CA PRO A 89 2.50 3.37 19.13
C PRO A 89 1.93 4.73 18.71
N GLU A 90 0.98 5.27 19.50
CA GLU A 90 0.40 6.59 19.22
C GLU A 90 1.46 7.71 19.21
N SER A 91 2.55 7.58 19.95
CA SER A 91 3.68 8.53 19.88
C SER A 91 4.34 8.56 18.49
N VAL A 92 4.36 7.43 17.77
CA VAL A 92 4.83 7.35 16.39
C VAL A 92 3.76 7.86 15.44
N MET A 93 2.48 7.48 15.66
CA MET A 93 1.36 7.99 14.86
C MET A 93 1.28 9.51 14.87
N ALA A 94 1.51 10.14 16.02
CA ALA A 94 1.52 11.60 16.16
C ALA A 94 2.62 12.31 15.35
N SER A 95 3.64 11.59 14.85
CA SER A 95 4.67 12.16 13.98
C SER A 95 4.26 12.27 12.51
N PHE A 96 3.20 11.56 12.10
CA PHE A 96 2.65 11.68 10.74
C PHE A 96 1.82 12.96 10.58
N PRO A 97 1.69 13.48 9.33
CA PRO A 97 0.82 14.60 9.05
C PRO A 97 -0.61 14.36 9.54
N GLY A 98 -1.27 15.40 10.07
CA GLY A 98 -2.65 15.32 10.54
C GLY A 98 -3.60 14.78 9.47
N GLU A 99 -3.38 15.19 8.23
CA GLU A 99 -4.15 14.74 7.07
C GLU A 99 -4.12 13.21 6.86
N PHE A 100 -2.98 12.60 7.10
CA PHE A 100 -2.83 11.15 7.01
C PHE A 100 -3.57 10.45 8.15
N ASN A 101 -3.46 10.99 9.37
CA ASN A 101 -4.11 10.43 10.55
C ASN A 101 -5.64 10.57 10.53
N GLU A 102 -6.16 11.71 10.02
CA GLU A 102 -7.60 11.95 9.89
C GLU A 102 -8.25 11.07 8.81
N GLY A 103 -7.54 10.85 7.72
CA GLY A 103 -8.04 10.11 6.57
C GLY A 103 -9.06 10.87 5.73
N MET A 104 -9.49 10.27 4.62
CA MET A 104 -10.34 10.93 3.61
C MET A 104 -11.75 11.24 4.10
N ALA A 105 -12.38 10.32 4.84
CA ALA A 105 -13.78 10.47 5.27
C ALA A 105 -13.95 11.64 6.24
N ALA A 106 -13.07 11.79 7.22
CA ALA A 106 -13.12 12.90 8.17
C ALA A 106 -12.86 14.27 7.49
N ARG A 107 -12.14 14.25 6.38
CA ARG A 107 -11.78 15.46 5.63
C ARG A 107 -12.69 15.73 4.43
N ALA A 108 -13.75 14.95 4.25
CA ALA A 108 -14.62 14.98 3.08
C ALA A 108 -15.07 16.40 2.68
N VAL A 109 -15.55 17.19 3.63
CA VAL A 109 -16.00 18.56 3.36
C VAL A 109 -14.84 19.44 2.84
N LYS A 110 -13.65 19.33 3.45
CA LYS A 110 -12.45 20.06 3.04
C LYS A 110 -11.96 19.65 1.65
N LEU A 111 -12.19 18.40 1.27
CA LEU A 111 -11.81 17.83 -0.03
C LEU A 111 -12.87 18.03 -1.11
N GLY A 112 -14.06 18.54 -0.75
CA GLY A 112 -15.16 18.72 -1.68
C GLY A 112 -16.03 17.47 -1.89
N ASP A 113 -15.82 16.43 -1.10
CA ASP A 113 -16.61 15.19 -1.14
C ASP A 113 -17.96 15.39 -0.43
N THR A 114 -18.87 16.11 -1.11
CA THR A 114 -20.18 16.48 -0.60
C THR A 114 -21.28 16.06 -1.59
N GLY A 115 -22.54 16.06 -1.16
CA GLY A 115 -23.65 15.68 -2.02
C GLY A 115 -23.49 14.26 -2.57
N ALA A 116 -23.47 14.08 -3.88
CA ALA A 116 -23.36 12.78 -4.54
C ALA A 116 -22.00 12.09 -4.33
N SER A 117 -20.92 12.84 -4.02
CA SER A 117 -19.59 12.29 -3.72
C SER A 117 -19.32 12.11 -2.22
N ALA A 118 -20.30 12.42 -1.35
CA ALA A 118 -20.15 12.27 0.09
C ALA A 118 -19.78 10.83 0.51
N PRO A 119 -19.02 10.65 1.62
CA PRO A 119 -18.60 9.33 2.09
C PRO A 119 -19.72 8.31 2.27
N SER A 120 -20.94 8.76 2.54
CA SER A 120 -22.13 7.89 2.63
C SER A 120 -22.47 7.18 1.30
N HIS A 121 -22.02 7.72 0.17
CA HIS A 121 -22.23 7.16 -1.17
C HIS A 121 -21.04 6.36 -1.71
N TRP A 122 -19.95 6.30 -0.97
CA TRP A 122 -18.80 5.51 -1.39
C TRP A 122 -19.10 4.00 -1.37
N PRO A 123 -18.42 3.20 -2.19
CA PRO A 123 -18.50 1.73 -2.08
C PRO A 123 -18.21 1.26 -0.65
N ALA A 124 -18.83 0.17 -0.22
CA ALA A 124 -18.80 -0.30 1.17
C ALA A 124 -17.37 -0.40 1.74
N ALA A 125 -16.43 -0.95 0.98
CA ALA A 125 -15.04 -1.09 1.40
C ALA A 125 -14.34 0.24 1.72
N PHE A 126 -14.79 1.36 1.16
CA PHE A 126 -14.24 2.69 1.44
C PHE A 126 -15.04 3.47 2.49
N ARG A 127 -16.24 3.01 2.86
CA ARG A 127 -17.02 3.58 3.97
C ARG A 127 -16.57 3.04 5.33
N GLU A 128 -16.11 1.78 5.36
CA GLU A 128 -15.60 1.11 6.56
C GLU A 128 -14.09 1.38 6.68
N THR A 129 -13.73 2.67 6.86
CA THR A 129 -12.34 3.11 6.86
C THR A 129 -11.50 2.48 7.98
N ASP A 130 -12.15 2.10 9.08
CA ASP A 130 -11.57 1.36 10.22
C ASP A 130 -11.18 -0.09 9.87
N LYS A 131 -11.64 -0.62 8.73
CA LYS A 131 -11.30 -1.96 8.23
C LYS A 131 -10.41 -1.95 6.99
N LEU A 132 -10.17 -0.79 6.41
CA LEU A 132 -9.27 -0.65 5.26
C LEU A 132 -7.86 -0.37 5.76
N HIS A 133 -7.08 -1.42 5.96
CA HIS A 133 -5.75 -1.34 6.57
C HIS A 133 -4.63 -1.29 5.53
N LEU A 134 -4.72 -2.11 4.47
CA LEU A 134 -3.71 -2.21 3.43
C LEU A 134 -4.37 -2.19 2.05
N ILE A 135 -3.65 -1.67 1.08
CA ILE A 135 -4.01 -1.76 -0.34
C ILE A 135 -2.86 -2.43 -1.06
N ALA A 136 -3.07 -3.64 -1.56
CA ALA A 136 -2.11 -4.31 -2.42
C ALA A 136 -2.48 -4.09 -3.88
N THR A 137 -1.52 -3.69 -4.69
CA THR A 137 -1.71 -3.47 -6.13
C THR A 137 -0.82 -4.44 -6.91
N ILE A 138 -1.44 -5.24 -7.75
CA ILE A 138 -0.78 -6.22 -8.60
C ILE A 138 -0.94 -5.79 -10.06
N HIS A 139 0.14 -5.68 -10.79
CA HIS A 139 0.15 -5.42 -12.22
C HIS A 139 0.77 -6.63 -12.95
N ALA A 140 0.10 -7.15 -13.98
CA ALA A 140 0.60 -8.23 -14.83
C ALA A 140 0.10 -8.08 -16.27
N ASP A 141 0.64 -8.87 -17.19
CA ASP A 141 0.16 -8.85 -18.57
C ASP A 141 -1.00 -9.86 -18.78
N ASP A 142 -1.17 -10.84 -17.89
CA ASP A 142 -2.24 -11.82 -17.94
C ASP A 142 -2.92 -12.09 -16.59
N ILE A 143 -4.05 -12.79 -16.63
CA ILE A 143 -4.87 -13.10 -15.44
C ILE A 143 -4.20 -14.16 -14.57
N ALA A 144 -3.48 -15.12 -15.16
CA ALA A 144 -2.87 -16.23 -14.41
C ALA A 144 -1.84 -15.70 -13.39
N HIS A 145 -0.99 -14.76 -13.78
CA HIS A 145 -0.06 -14.10 -12.86
C HIS A 145 -0.77 -13.26 -11.80
N LEU A 146 -1.86 -12.56 -12.15
CA LEU A 146 -2.67 -11.85 -11.13
C LEU A 146 -3.25 -12.81 -10.09
N ASP A 147 -3.78 -13.95 -10.54
CA ASP A 147 -4.38 -14.95 -9.63
C ASP A 147 -3.33 -15.62 -8.75
N ALA A 148 -2.18 -15.98 -9.31
CA ALA A 148 -1.07 -16.57 -8.56
C ALA A 148 -0.55 -15.64 -7.46
N VAL A 149 -0.39 -14.35 -7.75
CA VAL A 149 0.04 -13.36 -6.74
C VAL A 149 -1.07 -13.09 -5.73
N HIS A 150 -2.33 -13.00 -6.17
CA HIS A 150 -3.47 -12.79 -5.27
C HIS A 150 -3.56 -13.89 -4.19
N GLN A 151 -3.40 -15.16 -4.58
CA GLN A 151 -3.42 -16.29 -3.64
C GLN A 151 -2.31 -16.23 -2.58
N ARG A 152 -1.20 -15.55 -2.86
CA ARG A 152 -0.09 -15.37 -1.93
C ARG A 152 -0.27 -14.19 -0.97
N VAL A 153 -1.30 -13.37 -1.18
CA VAL A 153 -1.65 -12.22 -0.34
C VAL A 153 -2.73 -12.61 0.68
N GLN A 154 -3.51 -13.66 0.43
CA GLN A 154 -4.55 -14.18 1.33
C GLN A 154 -3.97 -15.07 2.45
#